data_dd66d7b286cf92c19f01dc28ad4b59df
#
_entry.id   dd66d7b286cf92c19f01dc28ad4b59df
#
_cell.length_a   1.000
_cell.length_b   1.000
_cell.length_c   1.000
_cell.angle_alpha   90.00
_cell.angle_beta   90.00
_cell.angle_gamma   90.00
#
_symmetry.space_group_name_H-M   'P 1'
#
loop_
_entity.id
_entity.type
_entity.pdbx_description
1 polymer ?
#
loop_
_entity_poly.entity_id
_entity_poly.type
_entity_poly.pdbx_seq_one_letter_code
_entity_poly.pdbx_strand_id
1 'polypeptide(L)'
;MDSQKRLFLAISLSMLLFLVWSSFFAPKPPAMPTENSPGANPQQTAANGMPQAEPSTPVQSHLPSREIAVETPEVSLLFTTEGAGLLKAQLKGDKEREQETFSLADGYKKLFGKSFAPPPHIQLVNTAPQGSPFWATSFVGTLPLPDNLRYALVEETPQRLSFRAEHEGLVLVKVFEFQDGNNLNITLQLSNNTLNPQSGTLWLKSPREVPPGSEKEPSFFGTLGNQSSVLCRSEKLHRETPNNKSTELSKEGPVHFVAVDKQYFIAALYAPTPTLNPQSQCRLKTSPTSREADLGFNLNLQPGSTTSIQLKGYLGAKDLQVLSSKGAFLEETLDFGWWAAICKLLLGIMRFFYGLLGNWGLAIIFLTVVVKLVLLPLTHKAMVSAEQMKKLQPQITALREKYAKDKERLNMEMMKLYQTAKINPLGGCLPLLLQMPVWFALFTTLRTSYEIYREPFFGPAWTDLTSKDPTYLLPILLGVTMIITQKLQPQMMEKTQAFMFTWVMPIFFSFIMLNYPAGLSLYIFVNNILSIGQQFALRKWIEKRSAKTTDTPKTAKAK
;
A
#
# COMPACT_ATOMS: atom_id res chain seq x y z
N MET A 1 -11.13 -6.42 44.29
CA MET A 1 -10.15 -6.48 43.17
C MET A 1 -9.40 -5.16 43.13
N ASP A 2 -8.09 -5.21 43.31
CA ASP A 2 -7.21 -4.03 43.40
C ASP A 2 -7.28 -3.15 42.15
N SER A 3 -7.17 -1.85 42.36
CA SER A 3 -7.23 -0.85 41.28
C SER A 3 -6.20 -1.09 40.15
N GLN A 4 -5.06 -1.69 40.51
CA GLN A 4 -4.05 -2.13 39.54
C GLN A 4 -4.55 -3.26 38.64
N LYS A 5 -5.31 -4.22 39.15
CA LYS A 5 -5.90 -5.30 38.35
C LYS A 5 -6.98 -4.78 37.38
N ARG A 6 -7.77 -3.77 37.77
CA ARG A 6 -8.76 -3.13 36.89
C ARG A 6 -8.10 -2.24 35.83
N LEU A 7 -7.00 -1.57 36.15
CA LEU A 7 -6.20 -0.82 35.17
C LEU A 7 -5.56 -1.76 34.17
N PHE A 8 -4.96 -2.86 34.66
CA PHE A 8 -4.44 -3.93 33.79
C PHE A 8 -5.54 -4.53 32.92
N LEU A 9 -6.72 -4.76 33.49
CA LEU A 9 -7.88 -5.29 32.76
C LEU A 9 -8.41 -4.28 31.73
N ALA A 10 -8.45 -2.99 32.03
CA ALA A 10 -8.87 -1.95 31.09
C ALA A 10 -7.86 -1.74 29.95
N ILE A 11 -6.57 -1.76 30.26
CA ILE A 11 -5.50 -1.71 29.23
C ILE A 11 -5.51 -2.99 28.41
N SER A 12 -5.64 -4.16 29.05
CA SER A 12 -5.76 -5.44 28.37
C SER A 12 -7.04 -5.52 27.53
N LEU A 13 -8.16 -5.00 28.00
CA LEU A 13 -9.42 -4.96 27.26
C LEU A 13 -9.35 -3.96 26.10
N SER A 14 -8.70 -2.80 26.25
CA SER A 14 -8.46 -1.85 25.17
C SER A 14 -7.50 -2.43 24.13
N MET A 15 -6.48 -3.14 24.58
CA MET A 15 -5.54 -3.86 23.72
C MET A 15 -6.20 -5.06 23.05
N LEU A 16 -7.08 -5.76 23.75
CA LEU A 16 -7.90 -6.85 23.20
C LEU A 16 -8.96 -6.34 22.22
N LEU A 17 -9.61 -5.21 22.49
CA LEU A 17 -10.50 -4.52 21.55
C LEU A 17 -9.74 -4.05 20.30
N PHE A 18 -8.53 -3.56 20.47
CA PHE A 18 -7.64 -3.20 19.36
C PHE A 18 -7.15 -4.44 18.60
N LEU A 19 -6.82 -5.53 19.29
CA LEU A 19 -6.47 -6.83 18.69
C LEU A 19 -7.67 -7.49 18.00
N VAL A 20 -8.86 -7.43 18.59
CA VAL A 20 -10.10 -7.90 17.98
C VAL A 20 -10.41 -7.05 16.75
N TRP A 21 -10.30 -5.73 16.84
CA TRP A 21 -10.46 -4.85 15.69
C TRP A 21 -9.41 -5.12 14.61
N SER A 22 -8.15 -5.30 14.98
CA SER A 22 -7.09 -5.67 14.04
C SER A 22 -7.27 -7.09 13.46
N SER A 23 -7.88 -8.03 14.19
CA SER A 23 -8.15 -9.38 13.68
C SER A 23 -9.37 -9.47 12.76
N PHE A 24 -10.33 -8.53 12.90
CA PHE A 24 -11.48 -8.44 11.99
C PHE A 24 -11.18 -7.61 10.74
N PHE A 25 -10.24 -6.67 10.81
CA PHE A 25 -9.95 -5.69 9.76
C PHE A 25 -8.51 -5.77 9.21
N ALA A 26 -7.63 -6.56 9.84
CA ALA A 26 -6.32 -6.91 9.27
C ALA A 26 -6.40 -8.26 8.53
N PRO A 27 -5.68 -8.43 7.41
CA PRO A 27 -5.57 -9.74 6.78
C PRO A 27 -4.95 -10.73 7.78
N LYS A 28 -5.62 -11.88 7.95
CA LYS A 28 -5.23 -12.93 8.91
C LYS A 28 -3.79 -13.39 8.68
N PRO A 29 -2.92 -13.39 9.70
CA PRO A 29 -1.66 -14.10 9.62
C PRO A 29 -1.92 -15.62 9.63
N PRO A 30 -1.14 -16.42 8.89
CA PRO A 30 -1.29 -17.86 8.84
C PRO A 30 -0.92 -18.51 10.18
N ALA A 31 -1.68 -19.53 10.54
CA ALA A 31 -1.45 -20.34 11.72
C ALA A 31 -0.12 -21.10 11.63
N MET A 32 0.65 -21.09 12.72
CA MET A 32 1.85 -21.90 12.86
C MET A 32 1.53 -23.41 12.79
N PRO A 33 2.36 -24.22 12.15
CA PRO A 33 2.20 -25.67 12.16
C PRO A 33 2.58 -26.22 13.53
N THR A 34 1.71 -26.97 14.14
CA THR A 34 2.03 -27.90 15.22
C THR A 34 2.82 -29.08 14.65
N GLU A 35 4.04 -29.21 15.12
CA GLU A 35 4.88 -30.39 14.96
C GLU A 35 4.20 -31.61 15.62
N ASN A 36 3.97 -32.67 14.86
CA ASN A 36 3.87 -34.01 15.39
C ASN A 36 4.33 -35.01 14.32
N SER A 37 5.46 -35.62 14.60
CA SER A 37 6.00 -36.84 14.01
C SER A 37 5.35 -38.07 14.67
N PRO A 38 5.71 -39.34 14.32
CA PRO A 38 6.06 -39.94 13.04
C PRO A 38 5.28 -41.26 12.73
N GLY A 39 5.45 -41.77 11.53
CA GLY A 39 5.35 -43.21 11.32
C GLY A 39 4.18 -43.68 10.49
N ALA A 40 4.46 -44.09 9.30
CA ALA A 40 4.25 -45.42 8.76
C ALA A 40 4.43 -45.44 7.23
N ASN A 41 5.30 -46.29 6.83
CA ASN A 41 5.58 -46.73 5.48
C ASN A 41 4.44 -47.64 5.00
N PRO A 42 3.93 -47.52 3.81
CA PRO A 42 3.37 -48.68 3.13
C PRO A 42 4.10 -49.00 1.82
N GLN A 43 4.47 -50.17 1.78
CA GLN A 43 4.97 -51.06 0.78
C GLN A 43 4.50 -50.79 -0.67
N GLN A 44 5.47 -50.90 -1.55
CA GLN A 44 5.32 -51.13 -2.98
C GLN A 44 4.48 -52.37 -3.28
N THR A 45 3.49 -52.21 -4.12
CA THR A 45 2.92 -53.31 -4.91
C THR A 45 3.13 -53.00 -6.38
N ALA A 46 3.93 -53.83 -7.00
CA ALA A 46 4.15 -53.91 -8.44
C ALA A 46 2.86 -54.31 -9.16
N ALA A 47 2.50 -53.61 -10.21
CA ALA A 47 1.56 -54.07 -11.23
C ALA A 47 2.19 -53.89 -12.61
N ASN A 48 2.16 -55.01 -13.29
CA ASN A 48 2.77 -55.36 -14.55
C ASN A 48 2.43 -54.46 -15.75
N GLY A 49 3.39 -54.43 -16.65
CA GLY A 49 3.49 -53.64 -17.85
C GLY A 49 2.42 -53.89 -18.92
N MET A 50 2.16 -52.78 -19.61
CA MET A 50 1.73 -52.73 -20.99
C MET A 50 2.77 -51.98 -21.82
N PRO A 51 3.00 -52.30 -23.09
CA PRO A 51 4.10 -51.74 -23.86
C PRO A 51 3.89 -50.26 -24.08
N GLN A 52 4.89 -49.47 -23.67
CA GLN A 52 5.02 -48.07 -24.04
C GLN A 52 5.19 -47.97 -25.57
N ALA A 53 4.26 -47.27 -26.21
CA ALA A 53 4.49 -46.68 -27.52
C ALA A 53 5.63 -45.69 -27.38
N GLU A 54 6.67 -45.82 -28.17
CA GLU A 54 7.78 -44.85 -28.24
C GLU A 54 7.21 -43.44 -28.49
N PRO A 55 7.62 -42.42 -27.73
CA PRO A 55 7.23 -41.06 -28.02
C PRO A 55 7.90 -40.65 -29.32
N SER A 56 7.08 -40.40 -30.34
CA SER A 56 7.52 -39.70 -31.55
C SER A 56 8.15 -38.36 -31.09
N THR A 57 9.45 -38.22 -31.33
CA THR A 57 10.24 -37.00 -31.08
C THR A 57 9.53 -35.81 -31.72
N PRO A 58 9.10 -34.80 -30.97
CA PRO A 58 8.60 -33.56 -31.55
C PRO A 58 9.73 -32.94 -32.37
N VAL A 59 9.44 -32.54 -33.59
CA VAL A 59 10.31 -31.72 -34.40
C VAL A 59 10.40 -30.36 -33.67
N GLN A 60 11.29 -30.26 -32.70
CA GLN A 60 11.66 -29.01 -32.08
C GLN A 60 12.35 -28.18 -33.16
N SER A 61 11.78 -27.00 -33.46
CA SER A 61 12.42 -26.01 -34.30
C SER A 61 13.79 -25.70 -33.71
N HIS A 62 14.87 -26.04 -34.43
CA HIS A 62 16.28 -25.81 -34.05
C HIS A 62 16.68 -24.32 -34.12
N LEU A 63 15.75 -23.39 -33.96
CA LEU A 63 16.05 -21.98 -33.92
C LEU A 63 16.78 -21.66 -32.61
N PRO A 64 17.95 -21.00 -32.65
CA PRO A 64 18.64 -20.57 -31.43
C PRO A 64 17.76 -19.56 -30.68
N SER A 65 17.76 -19.62 -29.35
CA SER A 65 17.17 -18.57 -28.54
C SER A 65 17.92 -17.25 -28.76
N ARG A 66 17.21 -16.18 -29.07
CA ARG A 66 17.78 -14.85 -29.28
C ARG A 66 17.13 -13.87 -28.31
N GLU A 67 17.96 -13.07 -27.66
CA GLU A 67 17.51 -11.94 -26.85
C GLU A 67 17.51 -10.66 -27.70
N ILE A 68 16.47 -9.83 -27.53
CA ILE A 68 16.22 -8.62 -28.30
C ILE A 68 16.00 -7.49 -27.30
N ALA A 69 16.92 -6.52 -27.31
CA ALA A 69 16.80 -5.33 -26.48
C ALA A 69 16.00 -4.24 -27.21
N VAL A 70 15.01 -3.67 -26.54
CA VAL A 70 14.22 -2.54 -27.03
C VAL A 70 14.31 -1.42 -26.00
N GLU A 71 14.71 -0.25 -26.47
CA GLU A 71 14.90 0.93 -25.65
C GLU A 71 13.82 1.97 -25.99
N THR A 72 12.91 2.25 -25.05
CA THR A 72 12.01 3.40 -25.12
C THR A 72 12.56 4.54 -24.25
N PRO A 73 12.02 5.77 -24.34
CA PRO A 73 12.45 6.87 -23.47
C PRO A 73 12.34 6.54 -21.98
N GLU A 74 11.35 5.75 -21.56
CA GLU A 74 11.01 5.51 -20.16
C GLU A 74 11.36 4.11 -19.66
N VAL A 75 11.42 3.11 -20.56
CA VAL A 75 11.61 1.70 -20.19
C VAL A 75 12.65 1.03 -21.06
N SER A 76 13.53 0.24 -20.44
CA SER A 76 14.40 -0.71 -21.11
C SER A 76 13.79 -2.10 -21.04
N LEU A 77 13.59 -2.74 -22.18
CA LEU A 77 12.90 -4.01 -22.35
C LEU A 77 13.86 -5.04 -22.96
N LEU A 78 13.84 -6.25 -22.43
CA LEU A 78 14.57 -7.38 -22.99
C LEU A 78 13.58 -8.49 -23.33
N PHE A 79 13.39 -8.73 -24.62
CA PHE A 79 12.55 -9.81 -25.14
C PHE A 79 13.36 -11.06 -25.45
N THR A 80 12.69 -12.19 -25.56
CA THR A 80 13.26 -13.45 -26.04
C THR A 80 12.39 -14.07 -27.14
N THR A 81 13.03 -14.79 -28.06
CA THR A 81 12.33 -15.61 -29.06
C THR A 81 11.73 -16.88 -28.46
N GLU A 82 12.12 -17.29 -27.25
CA GLU A 82 11.50 -18.38 -26.51
C GLU A 82 10.24 -17.85 -25.80
N GLY A 83 9.06 -18.38 -26.12
CA GLY A 83 7.77 -17.88 -25.63
C GLY A 83 7.37 -16.52 -26.19
N ALA A 84 8.21 -15.86 -26.99
CA ALA A 84 8.02 -14.50 -27.51
C ALA A 84 7.52 -13.54 -26.41
N GLY A 85 8.24 -13.44 -25.30
CA GLY A 85 7.88 -12.67 -24.13
C GLY A 85 9.03 -11.81 -23.61
N LEU A 86 8.77 -11.10 -22.49
CA LEU A 86 9.74 -10.26 -21.81
C LEU A 86 10.54 -11.08 -20.79
N LEU A 87 11.86 -10.96 -20.82
CA LEU A 87 12.74 -11.43 -19.76
C LEU A 87 12.94 -10.37 -18.67
N LYS A 88 13.08 -9.11 -19.10
CA LYS A 88 13.30 -7.98 -18.18
C LYS A 88 12.56 -6.74 -18.66
N ALA A 89 12.04 -5.98 -17.70
CA ALA A 89 11.54 -4.63 -17.91
C ALA A 89 12.04 -3.74 -16.77
N GLN A 90 12.80 -2.70 -17.14
CA GLN A 90 13.45 -1.78 -16.20
C GLN A 90 13.05 -0.34 -16.51
N LEU A 91 12.57 0.39 -15.50
CA LEU A 91 12.24 1.82 -15.62
C LEU A 91 13.52 2.64 -15.60
N LYS A 92 13.67 3.59 -16.54
CA LYS A 92 14.86 4.44 -16.66
C LYS A 92 14.82 5.64 -15.70
N GLY A 93 13.63 6.21 -15.49
CA GLY A 93 13.42 7.39 -14.63
C GLY A 93 13.42 7.06 -13.14
N ASP A 94 12.92 5.89 -12.78
CA ASP A 94 12.66 5.51 -11.40
C ASP A 94 13.76 4.60 -10.84
N LYS A 95 14.11 4.84 -9.58
CA LYS A 95 15.11 4.06 -8.85
C LYS A 95 14.48 3.39 -7.64
N GLU A 96 15.04 2.25 -7.23
CA GLU A 96 14.67 1.62 -5.97
C GLU A 96 14.90 2.58 -4.79
N ARG A 97 14.23 2.33 -3.65
CA ARG A 97 14.55 3.05 -2.42
C ARG A 97 16.00 2.80 -2.04
N GLU A 98 16.64 3.80 -1.47
CA GLU A 98 17.94 3.59 -0.82
C GLU A 98 17.79 2.48 0.21
N GLN A 99 18.76 1.56 0.25
CA GLN A 99 18.65 0.39 1.12
C GLN A 99 18.36 0.82 2.56
N GLU A 100 17.39 0.18 3.18
CA GLU A 100 17.01 0.41 4.59
C GLU A 100 18.12 0.07 5.60
N THR A 101 19.28 -0.34 5.11
CA THR A 101 20.48 -0.70 5.88
C THR A 101 21.34 0.50 6.30
N PHE A 102 20.92 1.72 5.97
CA PHE A 102 21.63 2.91 6.46
C PHE A 102 21.61 2.95 7.98
N SER A 103 22.81 2.96 8.56
CA SER A 103 22.97 3.21 9.99
C SER A 103 22.67 4.68 10.30
N LEU A 104 22.38 4.97 11.57
CA LEU A 104 22.21 6.36 12.04
C LEU A 104 23.42 7.24 11.66
N ALA A 105 24.64 6.68 11.75
CA ALA A 105 25.87 7.36 11.34
C ALA A 105 25.88 7.72 9.84
N ASP A 106 25.31 6.87 8.98
CA ASP A 106 25.24 7.12 7.54
C ASP A 106 24.19 8.18 7.21
N GLY A 107 23.07 8.23 7.95
CA GLY A 107 22.09 9.31 7.86
C GLY A 107 22.70 10.67 8.16
N TYR A 108 23.49 10.77 9.22
CA TYR A 108 24.21 12.02 9.56
C TYR A 108 25.32 12.35 8.56
N LYS A 109 26.08 11.36 8.07
CA LYS A 109 27.07 11.57 6.99
C LYS A 109 26.42 12.14 5.72
N LYS A 110 25.21 11.66 5.39
CA LYS A 110 24.43 12.16 4.26
C LYS A 110 24.02 13.64 4.48
N LEU A 111 23.60 14.00 5.70
CA LEU A 111 23.29 15.38 6.09
C LEU A 111 24.47 16.33 5.86
N PHE A 112 25.72 15.84 6.06
CA PHE A 112 26.96 16.59 5.84
C PHE A 112 27.53 16.42 4.42
N GLY A 113 26.71 15.99 3.46
CA GLY A 113 27.06 16.00 2.04
C GLY A 113 27.86 14.81 1.53
N LYS A 114 27.99 13.71 2.29
CA LYS A 114 28.60 12.49 1.79
C LYS A 114 27.67 11.82 0.78
N SER A 115 28.12 11.65 -0.45
CA SER A 115 27.40 10.92 -1.49
C SER A 115 27.51 9.42 -1.29
N PHE A 116 26.43 8.70 -1.51
CA PHE A 116 26.36 7.24 -1.56
C PHE A 116 26.09 6.79 -3.00
N ALA A 117 26.41 5.55 -3.31
CA ALA A 117 26.11 4.99 -4.62
C ALA A 117 24.61 5.14 -4.93
N PRO A 118 24.25 5.59 -6.13
CA PRO A 118 22.86 5.72 -6.51
C PRO A 118 22.18 4.34 -6.47
N PRO A 119 20.94 4.26 -5.96
CA PRO A 119 20.22 3.01 -5.97
C PRO A 119 19.93 2.53 -7.39
N PRO A 120 19.77 1.20 -7.60
CA PRO A 120 19.47 0.65 -8.90
C PRO A 120 18.11 1.11 -9.42
N HIS A 121 17.92 1.04 -10.72
CA HIS A 121 16.64 1.30 -11.37
C HIS A 121 15.61 0.22 -11.03
N ILE A 122 14.33 0.60 -11.04
CA ILE A 122 13.21 -0.30 -10.74
C ILE A 122 13.11 -1.40 -11.79
N GLN A 123 13.19 -2.64 -11.37
CA GLN A 123 12.86 -3.80 -12.20
C GLN A 123 11.39 -4.20 -11.97
N LEU A 124 10.56 -4.04 -12.99
CA LEU A 124 9.16 -4.45 -12.97
C LEU A 124 9.01 -5.93 -13.29
N VAL A 125 9.71 -6.37 -14.31
CA VAL A 125 9.74 -7.76 -14.77
C VAL A 125 11.15 -8.29 -14.60
N ASN A 126 11.24 -9.46 -13.99
CA ASN A 126 12.45 -10.26 -13.89
C ASN A 126 12.01 -11.72 -13.85
N THR A 127 12.31 -12.47 -14.90
CA THR A 127 11.96 -13.88 -15.02
C THR A 127 13.19 -14.75 -14.78
N ALA A 128 12.99 -15.96 -14.25
CA ALA A 128 14.08 -16.92 -14.08
C ALA A 128 14.72 -17.28 -15.42
N PRO A 129 16.01 -17.62 -15.42
CA PRO A 129 16.68 -18.10 -16.63
C PRO A 129 16.04 -19.34 -17.26
N GLN A 130 15.32 -20.14 -16.48
CA GLN A 130 14.61 -21.35 -16.92
C GLN A 130 13.08 -21.23 -16.78
N GLY A 131 12.57 -20.05 -16.39
CA GLY A 131 11.16 -19.77 -16.22
C GLY A 131 10.48 -19.33 -17.52
N SER A 132 9.13 -19.40 -17.53
CA SER A 132 8.35 -18.82 -18.62
C SER A 132 8.54 -17.32 -18.70
N PRO A 133 8.80 -16.72 -19.89
CA PRO A 133 8.89 -15.28 -20.04
C PRO A 133 7.57 -14.58 -19.66
N PHE A 134 7.69 -13.33 -19.26
CA PHE A 134 6.54 -12.48 -18.96
C PHE A 134 5.77 -12.19 -20.26
N TRP A 135 4.46 -12.42 -20.26
CA TRP A 135 3.58 -12.44 -21.42
C TRP A 135 3.87 -13.55 -22.42
N ALA A 136 4.53 -14.63 -22.01
CA ALA A 136 4.57 -15.82 -22.84
C ALA A 136 3.17 -16.36 -23.09
N THR A 137 2.98 -16.95 -24.27
CA THR A 137 1.68 -17.54 -24.67
C THR A 137 1.73 -19.05 -24.63
N SER A 138 0.68 -19.66 -24.06
CA SER A 138 0.44 -21.10 -24.14
C SER A 138 -1.02 -21.35 -24.53
N PHE A 139 -1.27 -22.44 -25.24
CA PHE A 139 -2.63 -22.87 -25.56
C PHE A 139 -2.88 -24.23 -24.90
N VAL A 140 -3.92 -24.31 -24.10
CA VAL A 140 -4.31 -25.54 -23.38
C VAL A 140 -5.65 -26.00 -23.94
N GLY A 141 -5.62 -27.09 -24.69
CA GLY A 141 -6.83 -27.58 -25.37
C GLY A 141 -6.58 -28.85 -26.15
N THR A 142 -7.30 -29.01 -27.25
CA THR A 142 -7.22 -30.18 -28.12
C THR A 142 -5.85 -30.37 -28.75
N LEU A 143 -5.15 -29.28 -29.06
CA LEU A 143 -3.79 -29.29 -29.56
C LEU A 143 -2.97 -28.32 -28.72
N PRO A 144 -2.25 -28.77 -27.68
CA PRO A 144 -1.59 -27.87 -26.74
C PRO A 144 -0.35 -27.21 -27.35
N LEU A 145 -0.18 -25.88 -27.09
CA LEU A 145 1.05 -25.15 -27.36
C LEU A 145 1.76 -24.85 -26.05
N PRO A 146 3.02 -25.26 -25.88
CA PRO A 146 3.79 -24.95 -24.68
C PRO A 146 4.19 -23.49 -24.62
N ASP A 147 4.41 -22.96 -23.40
CA ASP A 147 4.81 -21.57 -23.17
C ASP A 147 6.27 -21.26 -23.51
N ASN A 148 7.10 -22.28 -23.67
CA ASN A 148 8.49 -22.18 -24.12
C ASN A 148 8.66 -22.43 -25.64
N LEU A 149 7.56 -22.38 -26.40
CA LEU A 149 7.60 -22.50 -27.85
C LEU A 149 8.57 -21.48 -28.46
N ARG A 150 9.37 -21.91 -29.42
CA ARG A 150 10.33 -21.00 -30.10
C ARG A 150 9.67 -20.31 -31.29
N TYR A 151 9.87 -19.01 -31.35
CA TYR A 151 9.32 -18.13 -32.37
C TYR A 151 10.42 -17.65 -33.31
N ALA A 152 10.11 -17.60 -34.60
CA ALA A 152 10.89 -16.85 -35.57
C ALA A 152 10.58 -15.36 -35.41
N LEU A 153 11.61 -14.53 -35.38
CA LEU A 153 11.47 -13.07 -35.43
C LEU A 153 11.22 -12.68 -36.90
N VAL A 154 10.02 -12.11 -37.17
CA VAL A 154 9.60 -11.74 -38.53
C VAL A 154 9.92 -10.28 -38.84
N GLU A 155 9.77 -9.42 -37.82
CA GLU A 155 10.00 -7.97 -37.94
C GLU A 155 10.69 -7.46 -36.67
N GLU A 156 11.76 -6.68 -36.84
CA GLU A 156 12.48 -6.04 -35.76
C GLU A 156 12.71 -4.56 -36.13
N THR A 157 11.90 -3.69 -35.51
CA THR A 157 12.06 -2.25 -35.61
C THR A 157 12.02 -1.63 -34.21
N PRO A 158 12.52 -0.40 -34.01
CA PRO A 158 12.44 0.26 -32.71
C PRO A 158 11.00 0.43 -32.18
N GLN A 159 10.01 0.39 -33.03
CA GLN A 159 8.60 0.62 -32.70
C GLN A 159 7.76 -0.65 -32.75
N ARG A 160 8.29 -1.76 -33.34
CA ARG A 160 7.51 -2.98 -33.54
C ARG A 160 8.38 -4.23 -33.55
N LEU A 161 7.94 -5.23 -32.79
CA LEU A 161 8.48 -6.59 -32.85
C LEU A 161 7.37 -7.54 -33.27
N SER A 162 7.63 -8.38 -34.27
CA SER A 162 6.71 -9.42 -34.71
C SER A 162 7.35 -10.79 -34.63
N PHE A 163 6.69 -11.70 -33.96
CA PHE A 163 7.10 -13.08 -33.73
C PHE A 163 6.09 -14.03 -34.35
N ARG A 164 6.59 -15.12 -34.99
CA ARG A 164 5.76 -16.16 -35.55
C ARG A 164 6.26 -17.53 -35.11
N ALA A 165 5.33 -18.38 -34.66
CA ALA A 165 5.58 -19.77 -34.39
C ALA A 165 4.53 -20.64 -35.08
N GLU A 166 4.95 -21.86 -35.46
CA GLU A 166 4.06 -22.87 -36.01
C GLU A 166 4.32 -24.19 -35.27
N HIS A 167 3.25 -24.82 -34.84
CA HIS A 167 3.30 -26.09 -34.12
C HIS A 167 2.09 -26.96 -34.51
N GLU A 168 2.36 -28.07 -35.15
CA GLU A 168 1.33 -29.06 -35.54
C GLU A 168 0.14 -28.44 -36.31
N GLY A 169 0.40 -27.43 -37.16
CA GLY A 169 -0.65 -26.77 -37.95
C GLY A 169 -1.37 -25.61 -37.24
N LEU A 170 -1.09 -25.34 -35.98
CA LEU A 170 -1.45 -24.08 -35.35
C LEU A 170 -0.36 -23.02 -35.61
N VAL A 171 -0.76 -21.85 -36.10
CA VAL A 171 0.15 -20.73 -36.32
C VAL A 171 -0.18 -19.61 -35.35
N LEU A 172 0.79 -19.23 -34.53
CA LEU A 172 0.65 -18.11 -33.61
C LEU A 172 1.56 -16.97 -34.04
N VAL A 173 0.97 -15.79 -34.29
CA VAL A 173 1.66 -14.55 -34.55
C VAL A 173 1.44 -13.61 -33.39
N LYS A 174 2.52 -13.02 -32.89
CA LYS A 174 2.53 -12.10 -31.75
C LYS A 174 3.24 -10.83 -32.11
N VAL A 175 2.54 -9.73 -32.01
CA VAL A 175 3.07 -8.41 -32.37
C VAL A 175 3.06 -7.51 -31.17
N PHE A 176 4.19 -6.90 -30.86
CA PHE A 176 4.34 -5.83 -29.89
C PHE A 176 4.59 -4.52 -30.62
N GLU A 177 3.78 -3.52 -30.37
CA GLU A 177 3.95 -2.17 -30.87
C GLU A 177 4.20 -1.22 -29.71
N PHE A 178 5.36 -0.57 -29.72
CA PHE A 178 5.78 0.35 -28.68
C PHE A 178 5.19 1.73 -28.96
N GLN A 179 4.37 2.19 -28.03
CA GLN A 179 3.81 3.54 -28.05
C GLN A 179 4.66 4.46 -27.16
N ASP A 180 4.32 5.74 -27.14
CA ASP A 180 4.99 6.69 -26.26
C ASP A 180 4.87 6.31 -24.78
N GLY A 181 5.98 6.44 -24.07
CA GLY A 181 6.07 6.18 -22.63
C GLY A 181 6.07 4.68 -22.28
N ASN A 182 5.26 4.35 -21.27
CA ASN A 182 5.19 3.03 -20.64
C ASN A 182 4.13 2.10 -21.26
N ASN A 183 3.64 2.42 -22.46
CA ASN A 183 2.53 1.73 -23.13
C ASN A 183 2.99 0.93 -24.32
N LEU A 184 2.35 -0.22 -24.50
CA LEU A 184 2.54 -1.03 -25.70
C LEU A 184 1.23 -1.72 -26.09
N ASN A 185 1.01 -1.88 -27.39
CA ASN A 185 -0.06 -2.71 -27.92
C ASN A 185 0.47 -4.13 -28.13
N ILE A 186 -0.35 -5.11 -27.82
CA ILE A 186 -0.07 -6.52 -28.02
C ILE A 186 -1.17 -7.10 -28.87
N THR A 187 -0.82 -7.58 -30.06
CA THR A 187 -1.76 -8.29 -30.94
C THR A 187 -1.37 -9.74 -31.03
N LEU A 188 -2.30 -10.63 -30.71
CA LEU A 188 -2.16 -12.07 -30.85
C LEU A 188 -3.07 -12.54 -31.98
N GLN A 189 -2.53 -13.30 -32.92
CA GLN A 189 -3.30 -13.94 -33.99
C GLN A 189 -3.02 -15.43 -33.92
N LEU A 190 -4.08 -16.23 -33.70
CA LEU A 190 -4.00 -17.68 -33.70
C LEU A 190 -4.80 -18.24 -34.87
N SER A 191 -4.13 -18.96 -35.76
CA SER A 191 -4.70 -19.56 -36.96
C SER A 191 -4.69 -21.07 -36.85
N ASN A 192 -5.79 -21.70 -37.21
CA ASN A 192 -5.91 -23.17 -37.27
C ASN A 192 -5.79 -23.63 -38.71
N ASN A 193 -4.63 -24.12 -39.11
CA ASN A 193 -4.38 -24.71 -40.42
C ASN A 193 -4.54 -26.23 -40.43
N THR A 194 -5.08 -26.82 -39.35
CA THR A 194 -5.40 -28.25 -39.30
C THR A 194 -6.76 -28.53 -39.93
N LEU A 195 -7.03 -29.78 -40.20
CA LEU A 195 -8.32 -30.23 -40.76
C LEU A 195 -9.43 -30.35 -39.70
N ASN A 196 -9.10 -30.27 -38.42
CA ASN A 196 -10.02 -30.45 -37.29
C ASN A 196 -10.24 -29.15 -36.53
N PRO A 197 -11.43 -28.91 -35.97
CA PRO A 197 -11.66 -27.82 -35.05
C PRO A 197 -10.75 -27.91 -33.82
N GLN A 198 -10.19 -26.79 -33.39
CA GLN A 198 -9.35 -26.70 -32.20
C GLN A 198 -10.03 -25.86 -31.13
N SER A 199 -10.27 -26.44 -29.98
CA SER A 199 -10.88 -25.75 -28.86
C SER A 199 -9.97 -25.78 -27.62
N GLY A 200 -9.93 -24.68 -26.90
CA GLY A 200 -9.09 -24.56 -25.71
C GLY A 200 -8.97 -23.14 -25.22
N THR A 201 -8.09 -22.93 -24.26
CA THR A 201 -7.80 -21.60 -23.68
C THR A 201 -6.40 -21.15 -24.08
N LEU A 202 -6.34 -19.97 -24.70
CA LEU A 202 -5.08 -19.27 -24.96
C LEU A 202 -4.74 -18.43 -23.74
N TRP A 203 -3.63 -18.73 -23.09
CA TRP A 203 -3.12 -18.03 -21.91
C TRP A 203 -1.98 -17.10 -22.27
N LEU A 204 -2.02 -15.88 -21.70
CA LEU A 204 -0.86 -15.01 -21.57
C LEU A 204 -0.42 -15.05 -20.11
N LYS A 205 0.78 -15.56 -19.89
CA LYS A 205 1.36 -15.71 -18.56
C LYS A 205 2.13 -14.46 -18.16
N SER A 206 1.98 -14.04 -16.92
CA SER A 206 2.70 -12.87 -16.38
C SER A 206 3.45 -13.27 -15.10
N PRO A 207 4.43 -14.18 -15.20
CA PRO A 207 5.22 -14.60 -14.06
C PRO A 207 6.25 -13.55 -13.66
N ARG A 208 6.44 -13.37 -12.36
CA ARG A 208 7.51 -12.56 -11.78
C ARG A 208 8.17 -13.33 -10.65
N GLU A 209 9.46 -13.43 -10.70
CA GLU A 209 10.23 -13.97 -9.59
C GLU A 209 10.49 -12.93 -8.51
N VAL A 210 10.45 -13.41 -7.29
CA VAL A 210 10.73 -12.65 -6.08
C VAL A 210 11.97 -13.25 -5.42
N PRO A 211 13.12 -12.57 -5.50
CA PRO A 211 14.32 -13.06 -4.84
C PRO A 211 14.11 -13.21 -3.33
N PRO A 212 14.64 -14.28 -2.71
CA PRO A 212 14.50 -14.49 -1.28
C PRO A 212 14.96 -13.26 -0.48
N GLY A 213 14.13 -12.81 0.48
CA GLY A 213 14.42 -11.65 1.33
C GLY A 213 14.27 -10.27 0.69
N SER A 214 13.92 -10.19 -0.61
CA SER A 214 13.67 -8.90 -1.30
C SER A 214 12.35 -8.25 -0.89
N GLU A 215 11.39 -9.03 -0.44
CA GLU A 215 10.10 -8.55 0.05
C GLU A 215 9.99 -8.82 1.56
N LYS A 216 9.47 -7.83 2.28
CA LYS A 216 9.26 -7.93 3.73
C LYS A 216 7.78 -7.91 4.03
N GLU A 217 7.35 -8.79 4.94
CA GLU A 217 6.00 -8.76 5.46
C GLU A 217 5.77 -7.51 6.32
N PRO A 218 4.55 -6.94 6.29
CA PRO A 218 4.20 -5.85 7.18
C PRO A 218 4.26 -6.32 8.63
N SER A 219 5.07 -5.67 9.45
CA SER A 219 5.18 -5.93 10.88
C SER A 219 4.36 -4.93 11.67
N PHE A 220 3.75 -5.36 12.77
CA PHE A 220 2.93 -4.50 13.62
C PHE A 220 3.70 -3.28 14.18
N PHE A 221 5.00 -3.43 14.43
CA PHE A 221 5.85 -2.38 15.00
C PHE A 221 6.98 -1.90 14.09
N GLY A 222 7.14 -2.42 12.90
CA GLY A 222 8.44 -2.16 12.29
C GLY A 222 8.49 -1.91 10.82
N THR A 223 8.08 -2.78 10.01
CA THR A 223 8.30 -2.62 8.58
C THR A 223 6.99 -2.41 7.85
N LEU A 224 6.95 -1.33 7.09
CA LEU A 224 5.97 -1.22 6.02
C LEU A 224 6.34 -2.32 5.03
N GLY A 225 5.53 -3.38 4.96
CA GLY A 225 5.75 -4.45 3.99
C GLY A 225 5.80 -3.87 2.58
N ASN A 226 6.69 -4.41 1.77
CA ASN A 226 6.84 -4.06 0.35
C ASN A 226 6.50 -5.26 -0.55
N GLN A 227 5.60 -6.12 -0.08
CA GLN A 227 5.18 -7.31 -0.82
C GLN A 227 4.47 -6.92 -2.12
N SER A 228 4.86 -7.59 -3.19
CA SER A 228 4.13 -7.53 -4.45
C SER A 228 2.88 -8.42 -4.39
N SER A 229 1.84 -8.00 -5.07
CA SER A 229 0.58 -8.74 -5.20
C SER A 229 0.24 -9.01 -6.66
N VAL A 230 -0.68 -9.93 -6.89
CA VAL A 230 -1.24 -10.19 -8.21
C VAL A 230 -2.70 -9.81 -8.23
N LEU A 231 -3.12 -9.19 -9.33
CA LEU A 231 -4.43 -8.57 -9.47
C LEU A 231 -5.16 -9.11 -10.69
N CYS A 232 -6.46 -9.28 -10.55
CA CYS A 232 -7.38 -9.49 -11.66
C CYS A 232 -8.65 -8.68 -11.44
N ARG A 233 -9.06 -7.92 -12.45
CA ARG A 233 -10.32 -7.19 -12.46
C ARG A 233 -11.29 -7.84 -13.45
N SER A 234 -12.23 -8.60 -12.91
CA SER A 234 -13.41 -9.11 -13.64
C SER A 234 -14.64 -8.26 -13.24
N GLU A 235 -15.65 -8.83 -12.65
CA GLU A 235 -16.76 -8.09 -12.03
C GLU A 235 -16.29 -7.25 -10.84
N LYS A 236 -15.33 -7.79 -10.06
CA LYS A 236 -14.70 -7.14 -8.92
C LYS A 236 -13.19 -7.24 -9.04
N LEU A 237 -12.49 -6.35 -8.35
CA LEU A 237 -11.05 -6.47 -8.19
C LEU A 237 -10.73 -7.60 -7.21
N HIS A 238 -9.99 -8.59 -7.70
CA HIS A 238 -9.38 -9.65 -6.91
C HIS A 238 -7.90 -9.33 -6.73
N ARG A 239 -7.44 -9.34 -5.49
CA ARG A 239 -6.05 -9.11 -5.10
C ARG A 239 -5.58 -10.27 -4.24
N GLU A 240 -4.54 -10.96 -4.71
CA GLU A 240 -3.86 -11.98 -3.95
C GLU A 240 -2.49 -11.46 -3.51
N THR A 241 -2.29 -11.43 -2.21
CA THR A 241 -0.99 -11.12 -1.59
C THR A 241 -0.32 -12.42 -1.17
N PRO A 242 1.01 -12.51 -1.26
CA PRO A 242 1.70 -13.72 -0.82
C PRO A 242 1.45 -13.95 0.67
N ASN A 243 1.24 -15.20 1.00
CA ASN A 243 1.36 -15.69 2.36
C ASN A 243 2.32 -16.90 2.31
N ASN A 244 2.65 -17.48 3.46
CA ASN A 244 3.61 -18.60 3.54
C ASN A 244 3.16 -19.87 2.79
N LYS A 245 1.99 -19.85 2.15
CA LYS A 245 1.45 -20.95 1.33
C LYS A 245 1.23 -20.48 -0.09
N SER A 246 1.45 -21.37 -1.04
CA SER A 246 1.05 -21.12 -2.42
C SER A 246 -0.47 -21.05 -2.51
N THR A 247 -0.97 -20.01 -3.17
CA THR A 247 -2.41 -19.83 -3.45
C THR A 247 -2.64 -19.75 -4.94
N GLU A 248 -3.77 -20.27 -5.38
CA GLU A 248 -4.25 -20.16 -6.76
C GLU A 248 -5.71 -19.75 -6.73
N LEU A 249 -6.05 -18.72 -7.48
CA LEU A 249 -7.40 -18.22 -7.66
C LEU A 249 -7.68 -18.09 -9.15
N SER A 250 -8.74 -18.74 -9.64
CA SER A 250 -9.22 -18.58 -11.02
C SER A 250 -10.59 -17.90 -11.02
N LYS A 251 -10.80 -17.01 -11.99
CA LYS A 251 -12.08 -16.33 -12.22
C LYS A 251 -12.42 -16.32 -13.70
N GLU A 252 -13.62 -16.71 -14.00
CA GLU A 252 -14.21 -16.67 -15.34
C GLU A 252 -15.05 -15.40 -15.51
N GLY A 253 -15.26 -14.97 -16.75
CA GLY A 253 -16.04 -13.81 -17.12
C GLY A 253 -15.17 -12.69 -17.71
N PRO A 254 -15.78 -11.57 -18.12
CA PRO A 254 -15.06 -10.51 -18.80
C PRO A 254 -13.98 -9.92 -17.88
N VAL A 255 -12.72 -10.10 -18.27
CA VAL A 255 -11.55 -9.61 -17.54
C VAL A 255 -11.09 -8.28 -18.13
N HIS A 256 -11.12 -7.23 -17.33
CA HIS A 256 -10.66 -5.89 -17.71
C HIS A 256 -9.14 -5.79 -17.71
N PHE A 257 -8.50 -6.31 -16.66
CA PHE A 257 -7.04 -6.38 -16.58
C PHE A 257 -6.56 -7.51 -15.66
N VAL A 258 -5.33 -7.93 -15.89
CA VAL A 258 -4.49 -8.66 -14.94
C VAL A 258 -3.21 -7.88 -14.72
N ALA A 259 -2.64 -7.96 -13.52
CA ALA A 259 -1.42 -7.23 -13.22
C ALA A 259 -0.59 -7.88 -12.12
N VAL A 260 0.72 -7.66 -12.21
CA VAL A 260 1.66 -7.86 -11.11
C VAL A 260 1.96 -6.49 -10.51
N ASP A 261 1.62 -6.32 -9.25
CA ASP A 261 1.65 -5.06 -8.51
C ASP A 261 2.85 -5.02 -7.55
N LYS A 262 3.65 -3.97 -7.60
CA LYS A 262 4.76 -3.70 -6.70
C LYS A 262 4.58 -2.31 -6.08
N GLN A 263 3.90 -2.23 -4.95
CA GLN A 263 3.60 -1.01 -4.17
C GLN A 263 3.30 0.27 -4.99
N TYR A 264 4.31 0.90 -5.60
CA TYR A 264 4.18 2.13 -6.39
C TYR A 264 4.22 1.91 -7.90
N PHE A 265 4.47 0.68 -8.34
CA PHE A 265 4.68 0.33 -9.75
C PHE A 265 3.84 -0.89 -10.13
N ILE A 266 3.54 -1.00 -11.41
CA ILE A 266 2.70 -2.07 -11.92
C ILE A 266 3.15 -2.55 -13.29
N ALA A 267 3.06 -3.85 -13.53
CA ALA A 267 3.10 -4.46 -14.85
C ALA A 267 1.71 -5.03 -15.13
N ALA A 268 0.97 -4.38 -16.01
CA ALA A 268 -0.42 -4.71 -16.29
C ALA A 268 -0.65 -5.09 -17.75
N LEU A 269 -1.56 -6.02 -17.95
CA LEU A 269 -2.12 -6.40 -19.23
C LEU A 269 -3.62 -6.14 -19.18
N TYR A 270 -4.16 -5.33 -20.09
CA TYR A 270 -5.55 -4.92 -20.05
C TYR A 270 -6.20 -4.90 -21.43
N ALA A 271 -7.51 -5.14 -21.46
CA ALA A 271 -8.31 -5.03 -22.65
C ALA A 271 -8.90 -3.62 -22.74
N PRO A 272 -8.69 -2.88 -23.85
CA PRO A 272 -9.36 -1.60 -24.04
C PRO A 272 -10.87 -1.81 -24.16
N THR A 273 -11.68 -0.99 -23.50
CA THR A 273 -13.12 -0.92 -23.77
C THR A 273 -13.33 -0.26 -25.14
N PRO A 274 -14.12 -0.80 -26.09
CA PRO A 274 -15.17 -1.83 -25.96
C PRO A 274 -14.76 -3.25 -26.36
N THR A 275 -13.49 -3.59 -26.50
CA THR A 275 -13.00 -4.89 -27.00
C THR A 275 -12.93 -5.98 -25.94
N LEU A 276 -13.67 -5.78 -24.82
CA LEU A 276 -13.70 -6.74 -23.73
C LEU A 276 -14.27 -8.09 -24.22
N ASN A 277 -13.47 -9.16 -24.12
CA ASN A 277 -13.91 -10.49 -24.50
C ASN A 277 -14.71 -11.14 -23.37
N PRO A 278 -16.01 -11.47 -23.56
CA PRO A 278 -16.83 -12.08 -22.52
C PRO A 278 -16.39 -13.50 -22.15
N GLN A 279 -15.61 -14.17 -22.99
CA GLN A 279 -15.08 -15.52 -22.75
C GLN A 279 -13.65 -15.47 -22.19
N SER A 280 -13.25 -14.35 -21.63
CA SER A 280 -11.97 -14.23 -20.94
C SER A 280 -12.03 -14.78 -19.52
N GLN A 281 -10.88 -15.14 -18.99
CA GLN A 281 -10.72 -15.61 -17.62
C GLN A 281 -9.35 -15.18 -17.09
N CYS A 282 -9.19 -15.12 -15.78
CA CYS A 282 -7.90 -14.89 -15.18
C CYS A 282 -7.54 -15.94 -14.15
N ARG A 283 -6.23 -16.11 -13.96
CA ARG A 283 -5.66 -16.99 -12.96
C ARG A 283 -4.55 -16.25 -12.22
N LEU A 284 -4.69 -16.17 -10.90
CA LEU A 284 -3.73 -15.55 -9.99
C LEU A 284 -3.05 -16.63 -9.19
N LYS A 285 -1.72 -16.67 -9.20
CA LYS A 285 -0.91 -17.56 -8.38
C LYS A 285 0.09 -16.78 -7.57
N THR A 286 0.22 -17.12 -6.30
CA THR A 286 1.27 -16.61 -5.43
C THR A 286 1.98 -17.74 -4.72
N SER A 287 3.29 -17.63 -4.63
CA SER A 287 4.15 -18.51 -3.85
C SER A 287 5.17 -17.66 -3.07
N PRO A 288 5.96 -18.23 -2.17
CA PRO A 288 7.02 -17.48 -1.50
C PRO A 288 8.01 -16.83 -2.46
N THR A 289 8.25 -17.42 -3.62
CA THR A 289 9.26 -17.00 -4.61
C THR A 289 8.70 -16.51 -5.93
N SER A 290 7.39 -16.58 -6.15
CA SER A 290 6.80 -16.18 -7.44
C SER A 290 5.44 -15.49 -7.30
N ARG A 291 5.14 -14.66 -8.29
CA ARG A 291 3.86 -13.97 -8.50
C ARG A 291 3.46 -14.16 -9.95
N GLU A 292 2.25 -14.65 -10.21
CA GLU A 292 1.79 -14.90 -11.57
C GLU A 292 0.35 -14.41 -11.71
N ALA A 293 0.10 -13.61 -12.75
CA ALA A 293 -1.22 -13.08 -13.08
C ALA A 293 -1.49 -13.35 -14.56
N ASP A 294 -2.22 -14.41 -14.86
CA ASP A 294 -2.45 -14.88 -16.21
C ASP A 294 -3.80 -14.42 -16.74
N LEU A 295 -3.83 -14.06 -18.01
CA LEU A 295 -5.05 -13.74 -18.77
C LEU A 295 -5.32 -14.83 -19.80
N GLY A 296 -6.49 -15.45 -19.74
CA GLY A 296 -6.91 -16.52 -20.60
C GLY A 296 -8.10 -16.15 -21.49
N PHE A 297 -8.16 -16.73 -22.70
CA PHE A 297 -9.25 -16.58 -23.66
C PHE A 297 -9.70 -17.96 -24.13
N ASN A 298 -10.96 -18.27 -23.90
CA ASN A 298 -11.57 -19.51 -24.43
C ASN A 298 -11.83 -19.34 -25.92
N LEU A 299 -11.22 -20.18 -26.74
CA LEU A 299 -11.28 -20.11 -28.19
C LEU A 299 -11.83 -21.41 -28.77
N ASN A 300 -12.57 -21.29 -29.86
CA ASN A 300 -13.01 -22.39 -30.70
C ASN A 300 -12.68 -22.04 -32.16
N LEU A 301 -11.60 -22.60 -32.65
CA LEU A 301 -11.01 -22.30 -33.96
C LEU A 301 -11.46 -23.35 -34.98
N GLN A 302 -12.29 -22.97 -35.94
CA GLN A 302 -12.64 -23.82 -37.05
C GLN A 302 -11.43 -24.03 -38.00
N PRO A 303 -11.38 -25.13 -38.77
CA PRO A 303 -10.36 -25.32 -39.80
C PRO A 303 -10.24 -24.08 -40.72
N GLY A 304 -9.02 -23.62 -40.97
CA GLY A 304 -8.74 -22.43 -41.80
C GLY A 304 -9.13 -21.06 -41.17
N SER A 305 -9.65 -21.06 -39.94
CA SER A 305 -9.99 -19.78 -39.28
C SER A 305 -8.82 -19.14 -38.53
N THR A 306 -8.85 -17.82 -38.42
CA THR A 306 -7.90 -17.03 -37.65
C THR A 306 -8.67 -16.16 -36.65
N THR A 307 -8.24 -16.17 -35.39
CA THR A 307 -8.76 -15.30 -34.34
C THR A 307 -7.69 -14.29 -33.96
N SER A 308 -8.09 -13.02 -33.81
CA SER A 308 -7.20 -11.93 -33.40
C SER A 308 -7.67 -11.34 -32.06
N ILE A 309 -6.74 -11.20 -31.13
CA ILE A 309 -6.95 -10.61 -29.80
C ILE A 309 -6.05 -9.41 -29.66
N GLN A 310 -6.62 -8.25 -29.32
CA GLN A 310 -5.89 -7.02 -29.10
C GLN A 310 -5.89 -6.68 -27.61
N LEU A 311 -4.71 -6.44 -27.06
CA LEU A 311 -4.49 -6.08 -25.68
C LEU A 311 -3.54 -4.88 -25.60
N LYS A 312 -3.52 -4.26 -24.43
CA LYS A 312 -2.55 -3.22 -24.10
C LYS A 312 -1.73 -3.65 -22.88
N GLY A 313 -0.43 -3.40 -22.95
CA GLY A 313 0.49 -3.52 -21.83
C GLY A 313 0.80 -2.15 -21.23
N TYR A 314 0.91 -2.08 -19.91
CA TYR A 314 1.39 -0.94 -19.17
C TYR A 314 2.47 -1.37 -18.18
N LEU A 315 3.65 -0.74 -18.28
CA LEU A 315 4.82 -1.04 -17.46
C LEU A 315 5.30 0.28 -16.81
N GLY A 316 4.82 0.59 -15.62
CA GLY A 316 5.16 1.91 -15.07
C GLY A 316 4.67 2.17 -13.66
N ALA A 317 4.72 3.43 -13.28
CA ALA A 317 4.29 3.94 -12.00
C ALA A 317 2.77 3.94 -11.86
N LYS A 318 2.28 3.75 -10.63
CA LYS A 318 0.84 3.83 -10.30
C LYS A 318 0.42 5.28 -10.04
N ASP A 319 0.58 6.13 -11.05
CA ASP A 319 0.02 7.46 -11.01
C ASP A 319 -1.50 7.43 -11.21
N LEU A 320 -2.25 8.03 -10.29
CA LEU A 320 -3.71 8.00 -10.31
C LEU A 320 -4.30 8.62 -11.58
N GLN A 321 -3.71 9.71 -12.08
CA GLN A 321 -4.21 10.39 -13.27
C GLN A 321 -3.90 9.59 -14.53
N VAL A 322 -2.68 9.06 -14.63
CA VAL A 322 -2.26 8.21 -15.74
C VAL A 322 -3.12 6.96 -15.82
N LEU A 323 -3.29 6.24 -14.70
CA LEU A 323 -4.08 5.01 -14.68
C LEU A 323 -5.57 5.25 -15.00
N SER A 324 -6.15 6.33 -14.47
CA SER A 324 -7.54 6.70 -14.77
C SER A 324 -7.75 7.01 -16.26
N SER A 325 -6.74 7.61 -16.93
CA SER A 325 -6.81 7.93 -18.36
C SER A 325 -6.78 6.70 -19.28
N LYS A 326 -6.24 5.55 -18.79
CA LYS A 326 -6.17 4.30 -19.57
C LYS A 326 -7.52 3.61 -19.70
N GLY A 327 -8.47 3.87 -18.83
CA GLY A 327 -9.68 3.09 -18.68
C GLY A 327 -9.41 1.72 -18.09
N ALA A 328 -10.28 0.76 -18.32
CA ALA A 328 -10.18 -0.61 -17.81
C ALA A 328 -10.06 -0.72 -16.28
N PHE A 329 -10.41 0.33 -15.53
CA PHE A 329 -10.39 0.38 -14.05
C PHE A 329 -8.99 0.21 -13.44
N LEU A 330 -7.92 0.56 -14.16
CA LEU A 330 -6.55 0.42 -13.65
C LEU A 330 -6.29 1.27 -12.40
N GLU A 331 -7.01 2.36 -12.19
CA GLU A 331 -6.95 3.19 -10.99
C GLU A 331 -7.36 2.43 -9.71
N GLU A 332 -8.12 1.33 -9.81
CA GLU A 332 -8.48 0.49 -8.67
C GLU A 332 -7.27 -0.30 -8.12
N THR A 333 -6.15 -0.34 -8.86
CA THR A 333 -4.89 -0.92 -8.36
C THR A 333 -4.29 -0.13 -7.21
N LEU A 334 -4.65 1.16 -7.07
CA LEU A 334 -4.32 2.00 -5.92
C LEU A 334 -5.24 1.66 -4.75
N ASP A 335 -4.72 0.88 -3.81
CA ASP A 335 -5.48 0.44 -2.65
C ASP A 335 -5.50 1.52 -1.55
N PHE A 336 -6.46 2.42 -1.64
CA PHE A 336 -6.74 3.42 -0.60
C PHE A 336 -7.64 2.87 0.53
N GLY A 337 -8.12 1.64 0.42
CA GLY A 337 -8.98 0.99 1.41
C GLY A 337 -10.24 1.80 1.75
N TRP A 338 -10.70 1.70 3.00
CA TRP A 338 -11.91 2.38 3.51
C TRP A 338 -11.86 3.90 3.43
N TRP A 339 -10.66 4.46 3.44
CA TRP A 339 -10.42 5.91 3.46
C TRP A 339 -10.27 6.51 2.07
N ALA A 340 -10.57 5.76 1.00
CA ALA A 340 -10.30 6.15 -0.40
C ALA A 340 -10.79 7.56 -0.76
N ALA A 341 -12.00 7.95 -0.34
CA ALA A 341 -12.54 9.29 -0.61
C ALA A 341 -11.69 10.38 0.07
N ILE A 342 -11.30 10.16 1.34
CA ILE A 342 -10.47 11.11 2.08
C ILE A 342 -9.05 11.12 1.51
N CYS A 343 -8.48 9.96 1.18
CA CYS A 343 -7.16 9.86 0.55
C CYS A 343 -7.08 10.65 -0.76
N LYS A 344 -8.06 10.47 -1.65
CA LYS A 344 -8.14 11.21 -2.92
C LYS A 344 -8.29 12.72 -2.70
N LEU A 345 -9.08 13.14 -1.71
CA LEU A 345 -9.22 14.55 -1.32
C LEU A 345 -7.89 15.12 -0.82
N LEU A 346 -7.22 14.43 0.12
CA LEU A 346 -5.93 14.86 0.66
C LEU A 346 -4.86 14.93 -0.43
N LEU A 347 -4.80 13.93 -1.30
CA LEU A 347 -3.88 13.92 -2.44
C LEU A 347 -4.16 15.09 -3.40
N GLY A 348 -5.43 15.39 -3.68
CA GLY A 348 -5.83 16.54 -4.50
C GLY A 348 -5.36 17.87 -3.90
N ILE A 349 -5.54 18.06 -2.58
CA ILE A 349 -5.05 19.25 -1.87
C ILE A 349 -3.52 19.32 -1.90
N MET A 350 -2.82 18.20 -1.69
CA MET A 350 -1.36 18.16 -1.76
C MET A 350 -0.84 18.49 -3.17
N ARG A 351 -1.47 17.95 -4.23
CA ARG A 351 -1.13 18.27 -5.63
C ARG A 351 -1.30 19.76 -5.93
N PHE A 352 -2.38 20.37 -5.43
CA PHE A 352 -2.60 21.81 -5.58
C PHE A 352 -1.44 22.62 -4.97
N PHE A 353 -1.04 22.31 -3.71
CA PHE A 353 0.07 22.98 -3.08
C PHE A 353 1.42 22.64 -3.71
N TYR A 354 1.61 21.42 -4.17
CA TYR A 354 2.81 21.05 -4.92
C TYR A 354 2.95 21.87 -6.21
N GLY A 355 1.86 22.06 -6.95
CA GLY A 355 1.85 22.92 -8.13
C GLY A 355 2.22 24.38 -7.88
N LEU A 356 1.98 24.88 -6.65
CA LEU A 356 2.36 26.24 -6.24
C LEU A 356 3.80 26.35 -5.71
N LEU A 357 4.27 25.31 -5.00
CA LEU A 357 5.47 25.38 -4.18
C LEU A 357 6.62 24.51 -4.72
N GLY A 358 6.33 23.57 -5.61
CA GLY A 358 7.32 22.63 -6.17
C GLY A 358 7.94 21.68 -5.14
N ASN A 359 7.29 21.47 -3.98
CA ASN A 359 7.85 20.64 -2.91
C ASN A 359 6.74 19.89 -2.13
N TRP A 360 6.81 18.55 -2.10
CA TRP A 360 5.81 17.72 -1.43
C TRP A 360 5.82 17.85 0.10
N GLY A 361 6.98 18.07 0.71
CA GLY A 361 7.06 18.31 2.16
C GLY A 361 6.36 19.61 2.57
N LEU A 362 6.52 20.67 1.80
CA LEU A 362 5.77 21.91 1.98
C LEU A 362 4.26 21.68 1.72
N ALA A 363 3.91 20.89 0.71
CA ALA A 363 2.52 20.52 0.45
C ALA A 363 1.88 19.81 1.66
N ILE A 364 2.60 18.90 2.33
CA ILE A 364 2.14 18.25 3.58
C ILE A 364 1.95 19.28 4.71
N ILE A 365 2.85 20.26 4.84
CA ILE A 365 2.73 21.33 5.85
C ILE A 365 1.47 22.15 5.59
N PHE A 366 1.26 22.61 4.36
CA PHE A 366 0.08 23.38 3.99
C PHE A 366 -1.20 22.58 4.08
N LEU A 367 -1.18 21.31 3.70
CA LEU A 367 -2.28 20.38 3.95
C LEU A 367 -2.65 20.37 5.44
N THR A 368 -1.64 20.27 6.33
CA THR A 368 -1.85 20.26 7.78
C THR A 368 -2.53 21.55 8.24
N VAL A 369 -2.12 22.70 7.70
CA VAL A 369 -2.75 24.01 7.99
C VAL A 369 -4.22 24.00 7.53
N VAL A 370 -4.51 23.56 6.30
CA VAL A 370 -5.89 23.48 5.78
C VAL A 370 -6.76 22.59 6.65
N VAL A 371 -6.29 21.38 6.97
CA VAL A 371 -7.02 20.46 7.86
C VAL A 371 -7.28 21.11 9.22
N LYS A 372 -6.28 21.79 9.79
CA LYS A 372 -6.44 22.54 11.06
C LYS A 372 -7.48 23.65 10.97
N LEU A 373 -7.49 24.40 9.89
CA LEU A 373 -8.47 25.47 9.68
C LEU A 373 -9.90 24.91 9.54
N VAL A 374 -10.08 23.84 8.79
CA VAL A 374 -11.37 23.16 8.63
C VAL A 374 -11.88 22.63 9.98
N LEU A 375 -10.99 22.02 10.78
CA LEU A 375 -11.31 21.47 12.08
C LEU A 375 -11.32 22.52 13.22
N LEU A 376 -10.92 23.76 12.94
CA LEU A 376 -10.77 24.81 13.94
C LEU A 376 -12.05 25.06 14.78
N PRO A 377 -13.27 25.20 14.20
CA PRO A 377 -14.46 25.48 15.00
C PRO A 377 -14.78 24.34 16.00
N LEU A 378 -14.49 23.10 15.61
CA LEU A 378 -14.75 21.93 16.45
C LEU A 378 -13.67 21.77 17.53
N THR A 379 -12.41 21.90 17.14
CA THR A 379 -11.26 21.84 18.08
C THR A 379 -11.29 23.01 19.06
N HIS A 380 -11.76 24.19 18.65
CA HIS A 380 -11.95 25.33 19.55
C HIS A 380 -12.98 25.03 20.66
N LYS A 381 -14.15 24.49 20.31
CA LYS A 381 -15.16 24.06 21.29
C LYS A 381 -14.62 23.02 22.27
N ALA A 382 -13.87 22.05 21.77
CA ALA A 382 -13.24 21.02 22.59
C ALA A 382 -12.18 21.60 23.54
N MET A 383 -11.35 22.54 23.08
CA MET A 383 -10.35 23.23 23.92
C MET A 383 -10.99 24.12 25.00
N VAL A 384 -12.10 24.82 24.68
CA VAL A 384 -12.86 25.59 25.68
C VAL A 384 -13.41 24.65 26.76
N SER A 385 -13.98 23.51 26.37
CA SER A 385 -14.45 22.50 27.32
C SER A 385 -13.31 21.95 28.19
N ALA A 386 -12.13 21.72 27.61
CA ALA A 386 -10.95 21.27 28.34
C ALA A 386 -10.46 22.34 29.37
N GLU A 387 -10.45 23.62 29.00
CA GLU A 387 -10.08 24.69 29.95
C GLU A 387 -11.11 24.89 31.07
N GLN A 388 -12.41 24.72 30.78
CA GLN A 388 -13.45 24.68 31.81
C GLN A 388 -13.24 23.50 32.78
N MET A 389 -12.90 22.34 32.24
CA MET A 389 -12.61 21.14 33.01
C MET A 389 -11.38 21.32 33.91
N LYS A 390 -10.37 22.06 33.45
CA LYS A 390 -9.19 22.41 34.25
C LYS A 390 -9.55 23.22 35.51
N LYS A 391 -10.54 24.12 35.42
CA LYS A 391 -11.02 24.90 36.57
C LYS A 391 -11.70 24.00 37.62
N LEU A 392 -12.24 22.86 37.25
CA LEU A 392 -12.83 21.88 38.18
C LEU A 392 -11.80 20.94 38.82
N GLN A 393 -10.54 20.98 38.37
CA GLN A 393 -9.50 20.06 38.84
C GLN A 393 -9.33 20.05 40.38
N PRO A 394 -9.33 21.20 41.13
CA PRO A 394 -9.27 21.16 42.58
C PRO A 394 -10.46 20.48 43.24
N GLN A 395 -11.69 20.64 42.70
CA GLN A 395 -12.88 19.96 43.21
C GLN A 395 -12.83 18.46 42.94
N ILE A 396 -12.34 18.06 41.77
CA ILE A 396 -12.13 16.64 41.40
C ILE A 396 -11.10 16.00 42.32
N THR A 397 -10.02 16.70 42.65
CA THR A 397 -9.00 16.21 43.58
C THR A 397 -9.58 16.00 44.97
N ALA A 398 -10.34 16.97 45.51
CA ALA A 398 -11.04 16.85 46.78
C ALA A 398 -12.04 15.69 46.82
N LEU A 399 -12.81 15.47 45.72
CA LEU A 399 -13.70 14.32 45.63
C LEU A 399 -12.96 12.98 45.63
N ARG A 400 -11.81 12.91 44.94
CA ARG A 400 -10.97 11.70 44.92
C ARG A 400 -10.39 11.37 46.29
N GLU A 401 -9.95 12.36 47.05
CA GLU A 401 -9.47 12.19 48.41
C GLU A 401 -10.62 11.76 49.34
N LYS A 402 -11.78 12.41 49.24
CA LYS A 402 -12.94 12.12 50.07
C LYS A 402 -13.50 10.71 49.86
N TYR A 403 -13.57 10.24 48.63
CA TYR A 403 -14.13 8.96 48.25
C TYR A 403 -13.08 7.93 47.77
N ALA A 404 -11.84 8.03 48.26
CA ALA A 404 -10.73 7.18 47.86
C ALA A 404 -10.99 5.66 47.99
N LYS A 405 -11.82 5.29 48.99
CA LYS A 405 -12.20 3.88 49.29
C LYS A 405 -13.51 3.44 48.60
N ASP A 406 -14.31 4.37 48.08
CA ASP A 406 -15.61 4.11 47.47
C ASP A 406 -15.61 4.65 46.01
N LYS A 407 -15.20 3.81 45.08
CA LYS A 407 -15.07 4.18 43.66
C LYS A 407 -16.42 4.40 42.98
N GLU A 408 -17.46 3.72 43.43
CA GLU A 408 -18.79 3.82 42.86
C GLU A 408 -19.39 5.19 43.18
N ARG A 409 -19.28 5.60 44.44
CA ARG A 409 -19.72 6.90 44.93
C ARG A 409 -18.89 8.05 44.33
N LEU A 410 -17.57 7.82 44.18
CA LEU A 410 -16.68 8.78 43.49
C LEU A 410 -17.13 9.04 42.04
N ASN A 411 -17.43 7.99 41.27
CA ASN A 411 -17.91 8.12 39.91
C ASN A 411 -19.25 8.84 39.81
N MET A 412 -20.18 8.53 40.72
CA MET A 412 -21.49 9.23 40.79
C MET A 412 -21.33 10.72 41.11
N GLU A 413 -20.50 11.08 42.10
CA GLU A 413 -20.27 12.47 42.47
C GLU A 413 -19.48 13.25 41.42
N MET A 414 -18.53 12.61 40.74
CA MET A 414 -17.84 13.17 39.58
C MET A 414 -18.81 13.45 38.43
N MET A 415 -19.73 12.52 38.14
CA MET A 415 -20.74 12.72 37.09
C MET A 415 -21.69 13.86 37.42
N LYS A 416 -22.16 13.97 38.69
CA LYS A 416 -22.94 15.10 39.18
C LYS A 416 -22.22 16.43 39.06
N LEU A 417 -20.91 16.45 39.41
CA LEU A 417 -20.07 17.64 39.25
C LEU A 417 -20.01 18.10 37.79
N TYR A 418 -19.81 17.19 36.85
CA TYR A 418 -19.78 17.51 35.41
C TYR A 418 -21.15 18.01 34.92
N GLN A 419 -22.26 17.38 35.37
CA GLN A 419 -23.61 17.81 35.02
C GLN A 419 -23.91 19.20 35.55
N THR A 420 -23.57 19.46 36.82
CA THR A 420 -23.81 20.79 37.48
C THR A 420 -22.99 21.88 36.80
N ALA A 421 -21.75 21.57 36.40
CA ALA A 421 -20.86 22.47 35.66
C ALA A 421 -21.24 22.60 34.18
N LYS A 422 -22.20 21.82 33.68
CA LYS A 422 -22.56 21.74 32.23
C LYS A 422 -21.38 21.45 31.31
N ILE A 423 -20.46 20.60 31.76
CA ILE A 423 -19.24 20.23 31.02
C ILE A 423 -19.36 18.80 30.54
N ASN A 424 -19.08 18.60 29.23
CA ASN A 424 -19.04 17.25 28.67
C ASN A 424 -17.61 16.68 28.83
N PRO A 425 -17.42 15.61 29.61
CA PRO A 425 -16.08 15.00 29.80
C PRO A 425 -15.49 14.41 28.51
N LEU A 426 -16.34 14.03 27.54
CA LEU A 426 -15.89 13.55 26.22
C LEU A 426 -15.34 14.67 25.32
N GLY A 427 -15.59 15.94 25.66
CA GLY A 427 -15.09 17.08 24.87
C GLY A 427 -13.57 17.10 24.75
N GLY A 428 -12.84 16.60 25.75
CA GLY A 428 -11.38 16.58 25.75
C GLY A 428 -10.74 15.58 24.77
N CYS A 429 -11.39 14.45 24.48
CA CYS A 429 -10.87 13.44 23.54
C CYS A 429 -11.40 13.63 22.11
N LEU A 430 -12.39 14.49 21.89
CA LEU A 430 -13.00 14.73 20.57
C LEU A 430 -11.99 15.16 19.49
N PRO A 431 -10.99 16.02 19.75
CA PRO A 431 -9.97 16.38 18.76
C PRO A 431 -9.18 15.16 18.28
N LEU A 432 -8.84 14.24 19.17
CA LEU A 432 -8.11 13.02 18.82
C LEU A 432 -8.94 12.10 17.92
N LEU A 433 -10.20 11.86 18.27
CA LEU A 433 -11.10 11.01 17.47
C LEU A 433 -11.32 11.59 16.07
N LEU A 434 -11.44 12.91 15.96
CA LEU A 434 -11.63 13.58 14.67
C LEU A 434 -10.37 13.58 13.81
N GLN A 435 -9.20 13.56 14.43
CA GLN A 435 -7.91 13.53 13.75
C GLN A 435 -7.56 12.14 13.21
N MET A 436 -8.08 11.06 13.83
CA MET A 436 -7.75 9.69 13.43
C MET A 436 -8.06 9.38 11.95
N PRO A 437 -9.23 9.71 11.38
CA PRO A 437 -9.51 9.50 9.97
C PRO A 437 -8.50 10.20 9.05
N VAL A 438 -8.12 11.43 9.39
CA VAL A 438 -7.13 12.20 8.61
C VAL A 438 -5.76 11.55 8.68
N TRP A 439 -5.37 11.08 9.87
CA TRP A 439 -4.09 10.41 10.07
C TRP A 439 -4.00 9.09 9.27
N PHE A 440 -5.04 8.24 9.34
CA PHE A 440 -5.08 6.99 8.58
C PHE A 440 -5.13 7.24 7.08
N ALA A 441 -5.91 8.21 6.63
CA ALA A 441 -5.99 8.55 5.21
C ALA A 441 -4.65 9.10 4.69
N LEU A 442 -3.98 9.98 5.44
CA LEU A 442 -2.67 10.48 5.04
C LEU A 442 -1.62 9.38 5.02
N PHE A 443 -1.59 8.51 6.03
CA PHE A 443 -0.71 7.35 6.06
C PHE A 443 -0.90 6.46 4.83
N THR A 444 -2.16 6.14 4.50
CA THR A 444 -2.48 5.35 3.32
C THR A 444 -2.08 6.07 2.04
N THR A 445 -2.32 7.38 1.94
CA THR A 445 -1.93 8.20 0.78
C THR A 445 -0.42 8.17 0.58
N LEU A 446 0.38 8.41 1.62
CA LEU A 446 1.85 8.37 1.55
C LEU A 446 2.38 6.99 1.15
N ARG A 447 1.67 5.92 1.53
CA ARG A 447 2.05 4.55 1.22
C ARG A 447 1.66 4.11 -0.19
N THR A 448 0.63 4.71 -0.77
CA THR A 448 0.01 4.23 -2.01
C THR A 448 0.30 5.12 -3.20
N SER A 449 0.45 6.45 -2.98
CA SER A 449 0.61 7.41 -4.07
C SER A 449 2.05 7.48 -4.56
N TYR A 450 2.23 7.19 -5.84
CA TYR A 450 3.53 7.26 -6.51
C TYR A 450 4.09 8.70 -6.54
N GLU A 451 3.22 9.70 -6.63
CA GLU A 451 3.61 11.11 -6.78
C GLU A 451 4.51 11.62 -5.64
N ILE A 452 4.46 10.95 -4.49
CA ILE A 452 5.27 11.30 -3.32
C ILE A 452 6.50 10.38 -3.20
N TYR A 453 6.56 9.35 -4.05
CA TYR A 453 7.63 8.36 -4.02
C TYR A 453 8.98 8.99 -4.31
N ARG A 454 9.93 8.85 -3.37
CA ARG A 454 11.28 9.44 -3.42
C ARG A 454 11.32 10.96 -3.60
N GLU A 455 10.24 11.64 -3.26
CA GLU A 455 10.22 13.10 -3.27
C GLU A 455 10.94 13.68 -2.06
N PRO A 456 11.86 14.63 -2.27
CA PRO A 456 12.61 15.24 -1.18
C PRO A 456 11.77 16.28 -0.44
N PHE A 457 12.09 16.49 0.84
CA PHE A 457 11.54 17.62 1.60
C PHE A 457 12.53 18.78 1.70
N PHE A 458 13.62 18.56 2.42
CA PHE A 458 14.59 19.62 2.71
C PHE A 458 16.01 19.05 2.86
N GLY A 459 16.93 19.56 2.06
CA GLY A 459 18.34 19.18 2.11
C GLY A 459 18.61 17.72 1.67
N PRO A 460 19.84 17.28 1.78
CA PRO A 460 20.27 15.97 1.29
C PRO A 460 19.86 14.80 2.20
N ALA A 461 19.38 15.07 3.42
CA ALA A 461 19.01 14.03 4.37
C ALA A 461 17.62 13.45 4.11
N TRP A 462 16.64 14.28 3.77
CA TRP A 462 15.26 13.87 3.54
C TRP A 462 14.98 13.81 2.05
N THR A 463 15.55 12.82 1.38
CA THR A 463 15.44 12.60 -0.06
C THR A 463 14.22 11.75 -0.44
N ASP A 464 13.53 11.18 0.54
CA ASP A 464 12.35 10.34 0.33
C ASP A 464 11.36 10.49 1.50
N LEU A 465 10.26 11.22 1.28
CA LEU A 465 9.19 11.40 2.26
C LEU A 465 8.39 10.11 2.53
N THR A 466 8.46 9.14 1.64
CA THR A 466 7.76 7.85 1.78
C THR A 466 8.61 6.81 2.52
N SER A 467 9.88 7.12 2.77
CA SER A 467 10.83 6.30 3.53
C SER A 467 10.94 6.76 4.98
N LYS A 468 11.53 5.94 5.83
CA LYS A 468 11.84 6.32 7.22
C LYS A 468 12.84 7.50 7.24
N ASP A 469 12.77 8.32 8.29
CA ASP A 469 13.74 9.40 8.49
C ASP A 469 15.12 8.82 8.83
N PRO A 470 16.12 8.96 7.95
CA PRO A 470 17.46 8.40 8.19
C PRO A 470 18.21 9.08 9.34
N THR A 471 17.81 10.29 9.73
CA THR A 471 18.42 11.04 10.84
C THR A 471 17.70 10.82 12.17
N TYR A 472 16.50 10.21 12.14
CA TYR A 472 15.58 10.07 13.27
C TYR A 472 15.19 11.39 13.95
N LEU A 473 15.52 12.52 13.34
CA LEU A 473 15.26 13.84 13.90
C LEU A 473 13.76 14.14 13.99
N LEU A 474 12.99 13.86 12.94
CA LEU A 474 11.54 14.08 12.93
C LEU A 474 10.81 13.24 14.00
N PRO A 475 11.05 11.93 14.18
CA PRO A 475 10.47 11.16 15.27
C PRO A 475 10.82 11.69 16.66
N ILE A 476 12.06 12.15 16.88
CA ILE A 476 12.48 12.73 18.15
C ILE A 476 11.76 14.06 18.41
N LEU A 477 11.74 14.97 17.44
CA LEU A 477 11.03 16.24 17.53
C LEU A 477 9.52 16.04 17.74
N LEU A 478 8.95 15.01 17.10
CA LEU A 478 7.57 14.60 17.30
C LEU A 478 7.33 14.21 18.76
N GLY A 479 8.17 13.36 19.34
CA GLY A 479 8.06 12.93 20.74
C GLY A 479 8.13 14.12 21.71
N VAL A 480 9.08 15.03 21.50
CA VAL A 480 9.22 16.26 22.30
C VAL A 480 7.95 17.13 22.21
N THR A 481 7.44 17.37 20.99
CA THR A 481 6.23 18.19 20.80
C THR A 481 4.99 17.51 21.37
N MET A 482 4.90 16.19 21.33
CA MET A 482 3.83 15.44 21.98
C MET A 482 3.86 15.61 23.50
N ILE A 483 5.03 15.51 24.14
CA ILE A 483 5.17 15.75 25.59
C ILE A 483 4.72 17.16 25.95
N ILE A 484 5.14 18.17 25.17
CA ILE A 484 4.72 19.56 25.38
C ILE A 484 3.20 19.67 25.26
N THR A 485 2.61 19.11 24.21
CA THR A 485 1.15 19.14 24.00
C THR A 485 0.40 18.47 25.14
N GLN A 486 0.88 17.32 25.64
CA GLN A 486 0.26 16.62 26.78
C GLN A 486 0.35 17.43 28.09
N LYS A 487 1.49 18.09 28.35
CA LYS A 487 1.63 18.98 29.52
C LYS A 487 0.73 20.21 29.47
N LEU A 488 0.40 20.69 28.29
CA LEU A 488 -0.52 21.81 28.11
C LEU A 488 -1.99 21.41 28.28
N GLN A 489 -2.34 20.11 28.17
CA GLN A 489 -3.70 19.63 28.38
C GLN A 489 -4.02 19.47 29.88
N PRO A 490 -5.30 19.62 30.29
CA PRO A 490 -5.70 19.37 31.66
C PRO A 490 -5.55 17.90 32.02
N GLN A 491 -4.85 17.64 33.11
CA GLN A 491 -4.58 16.29 33.61
C GLN A 491 -5.77 15.83 34.49
N MET A 492 -6.72 15.12 33.88
CA MET A 492 -7.92 14.60 34.59
C MET A 492 -7.73 13.20 35.18
N MET A 493 -6.57 12.63 34.96
CA MET A 493 -6.24 11.23 35.31
C MET A 493 -5.55 11.13 36.67
N GLU A 494 -5.52 9.93 37.25
CA GLU A 494 -4.66 9.64 38.41
C GLU A 494 -3.19 9.86 38.05
N LYS A 495 -2.36 10.16 39.07
CA LYS A 495 -0.94 10.48 38.86
C LYS A 495 -0.19 9.47 38.00
N THR A 496 -0.46 8.17 38.21
CA THR A 496 0.16 7.07 37.44
C THR A 496 -0.27 7.09 35.96
N GLN A 497 -1.57 7.30 35.71
CA GLN A 497 -2.09 7.41 34.35
C GLN A 497 -1.58 8.67 33.65
N ALA A 498 -1.55 9.79 34.37
CA ALA A 498 -1.01 11.05 33.88
C ALA A 498 0.46 10.92 33.48
N PHE A 499 1.27 10.21 34.26
CA PHE A 499 2.66 9.92 33.93
C PHE A 499 2.76 9.07 32.65
N MET A 500 1.94 8.01 32.53
CA MET A 500 1.91 7.16 31.34
C MET A 500 1.58 7.97 30.07
N PHE A 501 0.52 8.78 30.09
CA PHE A 501 0.11 9.55 28.92
C PHE A 501 1.04 10.71 28.60
N THR A 502 1.69 11.32 29.61
CA THR A 502 2.57 12.47 29.38
C THR A 502 3.97 12.06 28.93
N TRP A 503 4.49 10.94 29.40
CA TRP A 503 5.88 10.54 29.16
C TRP A 503 6.00 9.23 28.39
N VAL A 504 5.34 8.16 28.84
CA VAL A 504 5.54 6.83 28.26
C VAL A 504 4.96 6.76 26.86
N MET A 505 3.72 7.20 26.68
CA MET A 505 3.05 7.15 25.37
C MET A 505 3.74 7.97 24.27
N PRO A 506 4.17 9.23 24.50
CA PRO A 506 4.91 9.97 23.48
C PRO A 506 6.25 9.33 23.12
N ILE A 507 6.99 8.81 24.10
CA ILE A 507 8.25 8.10 23.84
C ILE A 507 8.00 6.82 23.03
N PHE A 508 7.03 6.02 23.44
CA PHE A 508 6.63 4.79 22.74
C PHE A 508 6.15 5.08 21.30
N PHE A 509 5.33 6.12 21.13
CA PHE A 509 4.87 6.53 19.81
C PHE A 509 6.00 7.05 18.93
N SER A 510 6.93 7.83 19.49
CA SER A 510 8.15 8.26 18.80
C SER A 510 8.99 7.07 18.35
N PHE A 511 9.13 6.05 19.19
CA PHE A 511 9.83 4.82 18.84
C PHE A 511 9.17 4.07 17.68
N ILE A 512 7.84 3.96 17.67
CA ILE A 512 7.11 3.39 16.54
C ILE A 512 7.39 4.18 15.26
N MET A 513 7.37 5.51 15.34
CA MET A 513 7.55 6.40 14.19
C MET A 513 8.96 6.34 13.56
N LEU A 514 9.95 5.74 14.24
CA LEU A 514 11.28 5.49 13.65
C LEU A 514 11.23 4.63 12.38
N ASN A 515 10.20 3.79 12.26
CA ASN A 515 10.04 2.86 11.13
C ASN A 515 8.95 3.29 10.13
N TYR A 516 8.34 4.46 10.36
CA TYR A 516 7.27 4.99 9.52
C TYR A 516 7.79 6.07 8.57
N PRO A 517 7.05 6.39 7.48
CA PRO A 517 7.43 7.41 6.51
C PRO A 517 7.72 8.77 7.17
N ALA A 518 8.82 9.41 6.74
CA ALA A 518 9.22 10.74 7.21
C ALA A 518 8.11 11.78 7.00
N GLY A 519 7.37 11.70 5.89
CA GLY A 519 6.21 12.57 5.62
C GLY A 519 5.10 12.46 6.66
N LEU A 520 4.87 11.26 7.22
CA LEU A 520 3.89 11.08 8.30
C LEU A 520 4.38 11.73 9.61
N SER A 521 5.65 11.51 9.95
CA SER A 521 6.28 12.14 11.11
C SER A 521 6.28 13.66 10.99
N LEU A 522 6.54 14.20 9.80
CA LEU A 522 6.44 15.62 9.48
C LEU A 522 5.03 16.17 9.72
N TYR A 523 4.01 15.47 9.18
CA TYR A 523 2.61 15.86 9.39
C TYR A 523 2.26 15.95 10.88
N ILE A 524 2.58 14.91 11.66
CA ILE A 524 2.23 14.86 13.08
C ILE A 524 3.01 15.94 13.86
N PHE A 525 4.27 16.14 13.54
CA PHE A 525 5.10 17.17 14.14
C PHE A 525 4.52 18.57 13.91
N VAL A 526 4.22 18.93 12.66
CA VAL A 526 3.60 20.22 12.30
C VAL A 526 2.23 20.37 12.95
N ASN A 527 1.42 19.30 12.95
CA ASN A 527 0.12 19.30 13.62
C ASN A 527 0.23 19.59 15.12
N ASN A 528 1.26 19.05 15.81
CA ASN A 528 1.51 19.32 17.21
C ASN A 528 1.94 20.79 17.44
N ILE A 529 2.84 21.32 16.61
CA ILE A 529 3.25 22.73 16.69
C ILE A 529 2.05 23.67 16.53
N LEU A 530 1.22 23.43 15.52
CA LEU A 530 0.00 24.22 15.30
C LEU A 530 -1.00 24.08 16.48
N SER A 531 -1.09 22.90 17.10
CA SER A 531 -1.92 22.66 18.28
C SER A 531 -1.41 23.43 19.49
N ILE A 532 -0.10 23.47 19.71
CA ILE A 532 0.55 24.26 20.75
C ILE A 532 0.25 25.75 20.55
N GLY A 533 0.47 26.26 19.34
CA GLY A 533 0.14 27.64 18.99
C GLY A 533 -1.33 28.00 19.22
N GLN A 534 -2.25 27.12 18.80
CA GLN A 534 -3.68 27.26 19.00
C GLN A 534 -4.06 27.29 20.49
N GLN A 535 -3.43 26.47 21.34
CA GLN A 535 -3.66 26.47 22.79
C GLN A 535 -3.20 27.75 23.44
N PHE A 536 -2.02 28.29 23.07
CA PHE A 536 -1.53 29.55 23.56
C PHE A 536 -2.43 30.74 23.16
N ALA A 537 -2.87 30.77 21.91
CA ALA A 537 -3.78 31.78 21.40
C ALA A 537 -5.12 31.77 22.16
N LEU A 538 -5.66 30.59 22.40
CA LEU A 538 -6.94 30.42 23.13
C LEU A 538 -6.79 30.89 24.59
N ARG A 539 -5.73 30.51 25.30
CA ARG A 539 -5.50 30.93 26.68
C ARG A 539 -5.45 32.46 26.80
N LYS A 540 -4.66 33.12 25.96
CA LYS A 540 -4.61 34.59 25.92
C LYS A 540 -5.97 35.23 25.63
N TRP A 541 -6.77 34.62 24.77
CA TRP A 541 -8.11 35.09 24.45
C TRP A 541 -9.06 34.96 25.65
N ILE A 542 -9.04 33.81 26.37
CA ILE A 542 -9.84 33.59 27.59
C ILE A 542 -9.43 34.57 28.70
N GLU A 543 -8.13 34.76 28.94
CA GLU A 543 -7.61 35.70 29.94
C GLU A 543 -8.08 37.12 29.67
N LYS A 544 -7.95 37.61 28.41
CA LYS A 544 -8.43 38.95 28.01
C LYS A 544 -9.95 39.10 28.21
N ARG A 545 -10.72 38.06 27.98
CA ARG A 545 -12.17 38.09 28.14
C ARG A 545 -12.58 38.10 29.62
N SER A 546 -11.86 37.35 30.45
CA SER A 546 -12.07 37.33 31.91
C SER A 546 -11.73 38.68 32.55
N ALA A 547 -10.63 39.35 32.12
CA ALA A 547 -10.24 40.68 32.60
C ALA A 547 -11.30 41.75 32.25
N LYS A 548 -11.89 41.69 31.04
CA LYS A 548 -12.97 42.61 30.65
C LYS A 548 -14.27 42.43 31.44
N THR A 549 -14.53 41.23 31.97
CA THR A 549 -15.77 40.93 32.75
C THR A 549 -15.61 41.36 34.21
N THR A 550 -14.37 41.53 34.72
CA THR A 550 -14.09 42.00 36.07
C THR A 550 -14.12 43.53 36.19
N ASP A 551 -13.92 44.25 35.07
CA ASP A 551 -13.90 45.73 35.03
C ASP A 551 -15.28 46.39 34.86
N THR A 552 -16.38 45.61 34.84
CA THR A 552 -17.74 46.18 34.85
C THR A 552 -18.16 46.41 36.32
N PRO A 553 -18.22 47.66 36.84
CA PRO A 553 -18.67 47.90 38.21
C PRO A 553 -20.13 47.46 38.35
N LYS A 554 -20.41 46.57 39.32
CA LYS A 554 -21.76 46.32 39.81
C LYS A 554 -22.28 47.59 40.46
N THR A 555 -22.81 48.53 39.70
CA THR A 555 -23.74 49.52 40.23
C THR A 555 -25.05 48.80 40.54
N ALA A 556 -25.09 48.15 41.71
CA ALA A 556 -26.34 47.77 42.33
C ALA A 556 -27.00 49.08 42.82
N LYS A 557 -27.97 49.59 42.07
CA LYS A 557 -28.95 50.50 42.65
C LYS A 557 -29.80 49.73 43.62
N ALA A 558 -29.56 49.97 44.91
CA ALA A 558 -30.57 49.76 45.92
C ALA A 558 -31.72 50.75 45.68
N LYS A 559 -32.93 50.23 45.54
CA LYS A 559 -34.19 50.90 45.92
C LYS A 559 -35.16 49.79 46.35
#